data_10d47724acc3dee835715cafc32f099b
#
_entry.id   10d47724acc3dee835715cafc32f099b
#
_cell.length_a   1.000
_cell.length_b   1.000
_cell.length_c   1.000
_cell.angle_alpha   90.00
_cell.angle_beta   90.00
_cell.angle_gamma   90.00
#
_symmetry.space_group_name_H-M   'P 1'
#
loop_
_entity.id
_entity.type
_entity.pdbx_description
1 polymer ?
#
loop_
_entity_poly.entity_id
_entity_poly.type
_entity_poly.pdbx_seq_one_letter_code
_entity_poly.pdbx_strand_id
1 'polypeptide(L)'
;MKQKKAISEQVPTKSQLSKWQRQMRIRRIVIIAAVVFLVGISIWVGYGYYRDRIKPWREVVIKVNDIPFTMEYFVKYFTRVLDVNTAGMNSTLVYYYANYVVDYIDDEIIDGELLRQGAKSLNITVTAGEIDAKLIEYKLPNDRVSRDIVSAALSQQKLNEYFSSGLNATMEQAHVQVMLVESEEVANEVIAKVEAGGNFTALVEEFSCNSTIEGDLGWRPTELMPNTLIANAAFNLTPGEISQPIYDETAIKDVGYWLIEVTDKQGERIKARVMLLGSEVEADWVKAQLAAGGNFSALAGNYSQHKSKTKGGELDWLKRGDMGSNAFDAIAFNITVNEVSEPVKDESVQTTGGYWLVKVVDRGDHELEEKVKEGLIDKHFSDWFEEWTKTKESTIENHLDEAKKTWAVNKVLEGR
;
A
#
# COMPACT_ATOMS: atom_id res chain seq x y z
N MET A 1 37.30 37.27 97.62
CA MET A 1 36.44 38.28 96.96
C MET A 1 36.80 38.41 95.52
N LYS A 2 36.03 37.83 94.59
CA LYS A 2 36.18 38.02 93.11
C LYS A 2 35.08 38.96 92.61
N GLN A 3 35.50 40.13 92.18
CA GLN A 3 34.60 41.12 91.53
C GLN A 3 34.15 40.61 90.20
N LYS A 4 32.84 40.51 90.00
CA LYS A 4 32.21 40.32 88.69
C LYS A 4 32.22 41.66 87.96
N LYS A 5 32.97 41.73 86.83
CA LYS A 5 32.94 42.81 85.90
C LYS A 5 31.59 42.75 85.10
N ALA A 6 30.77 43.74 85.38
CA ALA A 6 29.51 43.94 84.56
C ALA A 6 29.90 44.34 83.13
N ILE A 7 29.47 43.54 82.17
CA ILE A 7 29.57 43.88 80.73
C ILE A 7 28.42 44.83 80.46
N SER A 8 28.72 46.12 80.22
CA SER A 8 27.73 47.06 79.76
C SER A 8 27.32 46.72 78.34
N GLU A 9 26.07 46.34 78.09
CA GLU A 9 25.49 46.24 76.77
C GLU A 9 25.47 47.64 76.13
N GLN A 10 26.39 47.88 75.21
CA GLN A 10 26.39 49.07 74.41
C GLN A 10 25.17 49.07 73.43
N VAL A 11 24.19 49.91 73.77
CA VAL A 11 23.05 50.13 72.89
C VAL A 11 23.54 50.75 71.57
N PRO A 12 23.27 50.12 70.43
CA PRO A 12 23.80 50.56 69.15
C PRO A 12 23.29 51.97 68.77
N THR A 13 24.19 52.84 68.25
CA THR A 13 23.85 54.20 67.87
C THR A 13 22.90 54.23 66.64
N LYS A 14 22.08 55.31 66.52
CA LYS A 14 21.14 55.43 65.36
C LYS A 14 21.79 55.23 63.99
N SER A 15 23.08 55.57 63.85
CA SER A 15 23.87 55.38 62.62
C SER A 15 24.25 53.92 62.39
N GLN A 16 24.56 53.17 63.46
CA GLN A 16 24.82 51.72 63.39
C GLN A 16 23.56 50.92 63.12
N LEU A 17 22.40 51.31 63.67
CA LEU A 17 21.12 50.71 63.38
C LEU A 17 20.71 50.93 61.94
N SER A 18 20.92 52.11 61.35
CA SER A 18 20.62 52.39 59.98
C SER A 18 21.50 51.63 58.97
N LYS A 19 22.81 51.46 59.30
CA LYS A 19 23.73 50.64 58.51
C LYS A 19 23.36 49.15 58.56
N TRP A 20 23.01 48.64 59.73
CA TRP A 20 22.59 47.24 59.92
C TRP A 20 21.26 46.96 59.20
N GLN A 21 20.26 47.84 59.27
CA GLN A 21 19.00 47.73 58.57
C GLN A 21 19.20 47.75 57.06
N ARG A 22 20.09 48.58 56.54
CA ARG A 22 20.44 48.61 55.10
C ARG A 22 21.11 47.35 54.67
N GLN A 23 22.05 46.82 55.46
CA GLN A 23 22.72 45.54 55.16
C GLN A 23 21.72 44.37 55.16
N MET A 24 20.79 44.35 56.13
CA MET A 24 19.75 43.33 56.19
C MET A 24 18.78 43.42 55.01
N ARG A 25 18.42 44.64 54.53
CA ARG A 25 17.65 44.81 53.30
C ARG A 25 18.38 44.31 52.04
N ILE A 26 19.63 44.68 51.91
CA ILE A 26 20.47 44.22 50.79
C ILE A 26 20.59 42.70 50.83
N ARG A 27 20.86 42.09 51.96
CA ARG A 27 20.96 40.65 52.13
C ARG A 27 19.65 39.94 51.78
N ARG A 28 18.50 40.49 52.18
CA ARG A 28 17.17 39.94 51.77
C ARG A 28 16.94 40.08 50.28
N ILE A 29 17.29 41.19 49.64
CA ILE A 29 17.18 41.39 48.21
C ILE A 29 18.08 40.38 47.45
N VAL A 30 19.32 40.18 47.90
CA VAL A 30 20.24 39.21 47.28
C VAL A 30 19.72 37.79 47.44
N ILE A 31 19.18 37.42 48.62
CA ILE A 31 18.58 36.10 48.81
C ILE A 31 17.34 35.90 47.93
N ILE A 32 16.46 36.91 47.87
CA ILE A 32 15.28 36.85 46.96
C ILE A 32 15.71 36.74 45.52
N ALA A 33 16.68 37.54 45.05
CA ALA A 33 17.20 37.46 43.71
C ALA A 33 17.82 36.09 43.39
N ALA A 34 18.58 35.51 44.35
CA ALA A 34 19.14 34.17 44.20
C ALA A 34 18.06 33.08 44.14
N VAL A 35 17.01 33.18 44.96
CA VAL A 35 15.86 32.25 44.91
C VAL A 35 15.13 32.39 43.59
N VAL A 36 14.83 33.60 43.12
CA VAL A 36 14.16 33.84 41.82
C VAL A 36 15.00 33.28 40.69
N PHE A 37 16.31 33.47 40.72
CA PHE A 37 17.24 32.93 39.72
C PHE A 37 17.24 31.39 39.68
N LEU A 38 17.30 30.74 40.87
CA LEU A 38 17.24 29.28 40.99
C LEU A 38 15.90 28.72 40.51
N VAL A 39 14.79 29.40 40.85
CA VAL A 39 13.46 29.03 40.36
C VAL A 39 13.41 29.18 38.84
N GLY A 40 13.95 30.27 38.27
CA GLY A 40 14.03 30.48 36.83
C GLY A 40 14.81 29.38 36.12
N ILE A 41 15.97 28.98 36.62
CA ILE A 41 16.75 27.84 36.11
C ILE A 41 15.94 26.53 36.19
N SER A 42 15.30 26.28 37.33
CA SER A 42 14.49 25.05 37.51
C SER A 42 13.34 24.97 36.54
N ILE A 43 12.65 26.08 36.29
CA ILE A 43 11.59 26.17 35.28
C ILE A 43 12.16 25.94 33.87
N TRP A 44 13.29 26.56 33.53
CA TRP A 44 13.90 26.42 32.22
C TRP A 44 14.37 24.99 31.96
N VAL A 45 15.05 24.36 32.92
CA VAL A 45 15.48 22.94 32.84
C VAL A 45 14.26 22.02 32.78
N GLY A 46 13.28 22.25 33.66
CA GLY A 46 12.02 21.47 33.69
C GLY A 46 11.23 21.58 32.39
N TYR A 47 11.16 22.78 31.80
CA TYR A 47 10.52 22.99 30.50
C TYR A 47 11.29 22.30 29.37
N GLY A 48 12.62 22.38 29.36
CA GLY A 48 13.46 21.65 28.40
C GLY A 48 13.24 20.15 28.48
N TYR A 49 13.28 19.58 29.69
CA TYR A 49 13.00 18.16 29.91
C TYR A 49 11.59 17.76 29.46
N TYR A 50 10.57 18.56 29.80
CA TYR A 50 9.20 18.32 29.36
C TYR A 50 9.09 18.34 27.85
N ARG A 51 9.64 19.36 27.18
CA ARG A 51 9.58 19.54 25.73
C ARG A 51 10.26 18.40 24.98
N ASP A 52 11.44 17.94 25.46
CA ASP A 52 12.26 17.01 24.70
C ASP A 52 11.98 15.54 25.08
N ARG A 53 11.45 15.27 26.28
CA ARG A 53 11.27 13.91 26.81
C ARG A 53 9.81 13.50 27.00
N ILE A 54 8.90 14.42 27.30
CA ILE A 54 7.52 14.08 27.66
C ILE A 54 6.54 14.46 26.55
N LYS A 55 6.67 15.68 26.02
CA LYS A 55 5.74 16.21 25.03
C LYS A 55 5.60 15.32 23.79
N PRO A 56 6.69 14.82 23.17
CA PRO A 56 6.57 13.97 21.96
C PRO A 56 5.70 12.72 22.18
N TRP A 57 5.80 12.07 23.33
CA TRP A 57 5.01 10.88 23.65
C TRP A 57 3.50 11.14 23.78
N ARG A 58 3.12 12.35 24.21
CA ARG A 58 1.73 12.76 24.47
C ARG A 58 1.07 13.44 23.28
N GLU A 59 1.83 13.72 22.23
CA GLU A 59 1.30 14.34 21.01
C GLU A 59 0.30 13.41 20.36
N VAL A 60 -0.89 13.92 20.02
CA VAL A 60 -1.87 13.19 19.20
C VAL A 60 -1.37 13.19 17.77
N VAL A 61 -1.12 12.01 17.22
CA VAL A 61 -0.57 11.84 15.89
C VAL A 61 -1.58 11.28 14.87
N ILE A 62 -2.59 10.58 15.37
CA ILE A 62 -3.70 10.08 14.56
C ILE A 62 -4.99 10.37 15.33
N LYS A 63 -6.04 10.74 14.59
CA LYS A 63 -7.38 10.86 15.15
C LYS A 63 -8.37 10.27 14.15
N VAL A 64 -9.19 9.34 14.61
CA VAL A 64 -10.24 8.71 13.81
C VAL A 64 -11.58 9.06 14.44
N ASN A 65 -12.37 9.90 13.78
CA ASN A 65 -13.51 10.57 14.37
C ASN A 65 -13.09 11.32 15.66
N ASP A 66 -13.65 10.98 16.81
CA ASP A 66 -13.33 11.59 18.09
C ASP A 66 -12.29 10.81 18.93
N ILE A 67 -11.74 9.72 18.38
CA ILE A 67 -10.78 8.85 19.08
C ILE A 67 -9.36 9.28 18.76
N PRO A 68 -8.61 9.83 19.75
CA PRO A 68 -7.21 10.21 19.54
C PRO A 68 -6.26 9.04 19.83
N PHE A 69 -5.21 8.97 19.02
CA PHE A 69 -4.05 8.09 19.21
C PHE A 69 -2.80 8.95 19.35
N THR A 70 -2.11 8.78 20.48
CA THR A 70 -0.89 9.53 20.78
C THR A 70 0.33 8.84 20.17
N MET A 71 1.46 9.54 20.13
CA MET A 71 2.74 8.94 19.73
C MET A 71 3.13 7.77 20.65
N GLU A 72 2.78 7.81 21.94
CA GLU A 72 2.98 6.68 22.85
C GLU A 72 2.20 5.44 22.40
N TYR A 73 0.95 5.63 21.98
CA TYR A 73 0.14 4.55 21.46
C TYR A 73 0.74 3.99 20.16
N PHE A 74 1.14 4.87 19.23
CA PHE A 74 1.77 4.50 17.97
C PHE A 74 3.03 3.66 18.19
N VAL A 75 3.95 4.10 19.04
CA VAL A 75 5.19 3.38 19.34
C VAL A 75 4.89 2.01 19.98
N LYS A 76 3.92 1.93 20.90
CA LYS A 76 3.52 0.65 21.51
C LYS A 76 2.91 -0.31 20.50
N TYR A 77 2.05 0.20 19.60
CA TYR A 77 1.47 -0.59 18.52
C TYR A 77 2.56 -1.13 17.60
N PHE A 78 3.43 -0.25 17.13
CA PHE A 78 4.59 -0.60 16.32
C PHE A 78 5.48 -1.65 16.98
N THR A 79 5.74 -1.52 18.29
CA THR A 79 6.49 -2.52 19.06
C THR A 79 5.83 -3.89 18.99
N ARG A 80 4.48 -3.96 19.13
CA ARG A 80 3.73 -5.24 19.04
C ARG A 80 3.86 -5.88 17.66
N VAL A 81 3.70 -5.08 16.60
CA VAL A 81 3.87 -5.57 15.22
C VAL A 81 5.27 -6.14 15.02
N LEU A 82 6.31 -5.44 15.50
CA LEU A 82 7.67 -5.95 15.40
C LEU A 82 7.90 -7.21 16.24
N ASP A 83 7.38 -7.30 17.47
CA ASP A 83 7.56 -8.46 18.35
C ASP A 83 7.02 -9.74 17.70
N VAL A 84 5.89 -9.64 17.01
CA VAL A 84 5.27 -10.77 16.31
C VAL A 84 6.07 -11.14 15.04
N ASN A 85 6.42 -10.16 14.23
CA ASN A 85 6.94 -10.42 12.87
C ASN A 85 8.46 -10.59 12.81
N THR A 86 9.20 -10.19 13.84
CA THR A 86 10.66 -10.29 13.84
C THR A 86 11.22 -11.32 14.83
N ALA A 87 10.37 -12.20 15.37
CA ALA A 87 10.79 -13.25 16.27
C ALA A 87 11.86 -14.15 15.63
N GLY A 88 13.05 -14.22 16.22
CA GLY A 88 14.18 -14.98 15.69
C GLY A 88 15.03 -14.28 14.62
N MET A 89 14.70 -13.05 14.24
CA MET A 89 15.54 -12.27 13.32
C MET A 89 16.74 -11.66 14.05
N ASN A 90 17.84 -11.47 13.33
CA ASN A 90 18.98 -10.70 13.84
C ASN A 90 18.69 -9.18 13.83
N SER A 91 19.46 -8.40 14.57
CA SER A 91 19.26 -6.96 14.73
C SER A 91 19.28 -6.17 13.40
N THR A 92 20.07 -6.62 12.43
CA THR A 92 20.16 -5.97 11.11
C THR A 92 18.84 -6.14 10.34
N LEU A 93 18.28 -7.34 10.32
CA LEU A 93 16.99 -7.60 9.67
C LEU A 93 15.85 -6.89 10.38
N VAL A 94 15.86 -6.87 11.73
CA VAL A 94 14.88 -6.09 12.51
C VAL A 94 14.94 -4.61 12.16
N TYR A 95 16.15 -4.04 12.00
CA TYR A 95 16.31 -2.63 11.60
C TYR A 95 15.69 -2.35 10.22
N TYR A 96 15.98 -3.18 9.21
CA TYR A 96 15.40 -3.00 7.87
C TYR A 96 13.88 -3.18 7.88
N TYR A 97 13.39 -4.21 8.58
CA TYR A 97 11.96 -4.47 8.68
C TYR A 97 11.24 -3.32 9.41
N ALA A 98 11.81 -2.78 10.48
CA ALA A 98 11.23 -1.65 11.20
C ALA A 98 11.10 -0.40 10.31
N ASN A 99 12.13 -0.09 9.52
CA ASN A 99 12.08 1.05 8.59
C ASN A 99 11.11 0.82 7.43
N TYR A 100 10.85 -0.41 7.04
CA TYR A 100 9.85 -0.74 6.02
C TYR A 100 8.43 -0.65 6.58
N VAL A 101 8.17 -1.29 7.73
CA VAL A 101 6.81 -1.45 8.22
C VAL A 101 6.24 -0.18 8.87
N VAL A 102 7.09 0.75 9.33
CA VAL A 102 6.64 1.98 9.99
C VAL A 102 5.66 2.81 9.12
N ASP A 103 5.78 2.68 7.80
CA ASP A 103 4.94 3.39 6.84
C ASP A 103 3.51 2.84 6.74
N TYR A 104 3.26 1.66 7.32
CA TYR A 104 1.95 1.00 7.31
C TYR A 104 1.25 0.98 8.68
N ILE A 105 1.96 1.37 9.75
CA ILE A 105 1.41 1.31 11.13
C ILE A 105 0.27 2.29 11.35
N ASP A 106 0.31 3.45 10.74
CA ASP A 106 -0.77 4.44 10.80
C ASP A 106 -2.06 3.92 10.15
N ASP A 107 -1.94 3.31 8.97
CA ASP A 107 -3.08 2.70 8.28
C ASP A 107 -3.68 1.54 9.11
N GLU A 108 -2.84 0.66 9.69
CA GLU A 108 -3.33 -0.42 10.56
C GLU A 108 -4.09 0.10 11.80
N ILE A 109 -3.64 1.20 12.40
CA ILE A 109 -4.33 1.83 13.55
C ILE A 109 -5.66 2.44 13.10
N ILE A 110 -5.68 3.14 11.97
CA ILE A 110 -6.86 3.76 11.40
C ILE A 110 -7.90 2.69 11.03
N ASP A 111 -7.50 1.69 10.27
CA ASP A 111 -8.37 0.61 9.81
C ASP A 111 -8.91 -0.21 10.97
N GLY A 112 -8.08 -0.52 11.95
CA GLY A 112 -8.49 -1.22 13.16
C GLY A 112 -9.56 -0.45 13.95
N GLU A 113 -9.48 0.89 14.03
CA GLU A 113 -10.50 1.71 14.67
C GLU A 113 -11.76 1.81 13.82
N LEU A 114 -11.63 2.01 12.51
CA LEU A 114 -12.76 2.05 11.57
C LEU A 114 -13.52 0.72 11.57
N LEU A 115 -12.80 -0.40 11.62
CA LEU A 115 -13.38 -1.73 11.68
C LEU A 115 -14.22 -1.94 12.95
N ARG A 116 -13.71 -1.52 14.12
CA ARG A 116 -14.46 -1.57 15.37
C ARG A 116 -15.72 -0.70 15.35
N GLN A 117 -15.61 0.50 14.81
CA GLN A 117 -16.77 1.41 14.66
C GLN A 117 -17.75 0.89 13.64
N GLY A 118 -17.28 0.34 12.53
CA GLY A 118 -18.10 -0.26 11.49
C GLY A 118 -18.88 -1.50 11.99
N ALA A 119 -18.22 -2.41 12.68
CA ALA A 119 -18.89 -3.55 13.31
C ALA A 119 -19.99 -3.10 14.27
N LYS A 120 -19.71 -2.10 15.09
CA LYS A 120 -20.72 -1.52 16.00
C LYS A 120 -21.91 -0.91 15.26
N SER A 121 -21.70 -0.31 14.08
CA SER A 121 -22.79 0.26 13.27
C SER A 121 -23.77 -0.81 12.76
N LEU A 122 -23.29 -2.05 12.58
CA LEU A 122 -24.07 -3.23 12.24
C LEU A 122 -24.59 -3.99 13.47
N ASN A 123 -24.51 -3.37 14.68
CA ASN A 123 -24.88 -3.99 15.98
C ASN A 123 -24.02 -5.22 16.35
N ILE A 124 -22.86 -5.37 15.73
CA ILE A 124 -21.90 -6.41 16.06
C ILE A 124 -21.04 -5.89 17.22
N THR A 125 -21.08 -6.63 18.35
CA THR A 125 -20.36 -6.23 19.56
C THR A 125 -19.31 -7.27 19.94
N VAL A 126 -18.13 -6.76 20.31
CA VAL A 126 -17.06 -7.55 20.94
C VAL A 126 -17.06 -7.25 22.43
N THR A 127 -17.26 -8.26 23.26
CA THR A 127 -17.32 -8.10 24.72
C THR A 127 -15.94 -8.04 25.35
N ALA A 128 -15.85 -7.42 26.53
CA ALA A 128 -14.61 -7.41 27.30
C ALA A 128 -14.09 -8.81 27.63
N GLY A 129 -15.01 -9.76 27.92
CA GLY A 129 -14.64 -11.14 28.21
C GLY A 129 -14.01 -11.89 27.03
N GLU A 130 -14.50 -11.65 25.81
CA GLU A 130 -13.89 -12.20 24.59
C GLU A 130 -12.49 -11.65 24.38
N ILE A 131 -12.30 -10.34 24.58
CA ILE A 131 -11.00 -9.70 24.48
C ILE A 131 -10.04 -10.28 25.52
N ASP A 132 -10.46 -10.38 26.80
CA ASP A 132 -9.62 -10.91 27.89
C ASP A 132 -9.22 -12.37 27.62
N ALA A 133 -10.13 -13.20 27.11
CA ALA A 133 -9.84 -14.58 26.74
C ALA A 133 -8.75 -14.66 25.64
N LYS A 134 -8.85 -13.83 24.62
CA LYS A 134 -7.86 -13.80 23.54
C LYS A 134 -6.51 -13.20 23.95
N LEU A 135 -6.50 -12.22 24.85
CA LEU A 135 -5.24 -11.71 25.42
C LEU A 135 -4.49 -12.81 26.18
N ILE A 136 -5.20 -13.65 26.94
CA ILE A 136 -4.61 -14.81 27.65
C ILE A 136 -4.11 -15.86 26.65
N GLU A 137 -4.90 -16.20 25.66
CA GLU A 137 -4.57 -17.18 24.61
C GLU A 137 -3.29 -16.81 23.88
N TYR A 138 -3.18 -15.54 23.46
CA TYR A 138 -2.03 -15.01 22.70
C TYR A 138 -0.89 -14.54 23.60
N LYS A 139 -1.02 -14.65 24.92
CA LYS A 139 -0.03 -14.17 25.92
C LYS A 139 0.32 -12.69 25.73
N LEU A 140 -0.65 -11.88 25.35
CA LEU A 140 -0.49 -10.44 25.19
C LEU A 140 -0.71 -9.72 26.52
N PRO A 141 -0.02 -8.59 26.77
CA PRO A 141 -0.26 -7.77 27.94
C PRO A 141 -1.65 -7.14 27.90
N ASN A 142 -2.29 -7.01 29.06
CA ASN A 142 -3.59 -6.37 29.17
C ASN A 142 -3.43 -4.83 29.23
N ASP A 143 -3.08 -4.22 28.10
CA ASP A 143 -3.01 -2.79 27.90
C ASP A 143 -3.95 -2.33 26.76
N ARG A 144 -4.11 -1.01 26.64
CA ARG A 144 -5.02 -0.44 25.62
C ARG A 144 -4.69 -0.93 24.21
N VAL A 145 -3.40 -0.95 23.84
CA VAL A 145 -2.96 -1.30 22.49
C VAL A 145 -3.31 -2.75 22.17
N SER A 146 -2.94 -3.67 23.05
CA SER A 146 -3.25 -5.10 22.86
C SER A 146 -4.76 -5.37 22.84
N ARG A 147 -5.53 -4.68 23.68
CA ARG A 147 -7.00 -4.76 23.67
C ARG A 147 -7.59 -4.26 22.37
N ASP A 148 -7.09 -3.15 21.84
CA ASP A 148 -7.57 -2.56 20.58
C ASP A 148 -7.26 -3.47 19.40
N ILE A 149 -6.06 -4.05 19.32
CA ILE A 149 -5.65 -5.03 18.29
C ILE A 149 -6.57 -6.26 18.34
N VAL A 150 -6.75 -6.86 19.53
CA VAL A 150 -7.60 -8.03 19.70
C VAL A 150 -9.07 -7.71 19.38
N SER A 151 -9.55 -6.53 19.81
CA SER A 151 -10.90 -6.08 19.49
C SER A 151 -11.14 -5.91 18.00
N ALA A 152 -10.18 -5.36 17.26
CA ALA A 152 -10.26 -5.23 15.81
C ALA A 152 -10.30 -6.61 15.13
N ALA A 153 -9.41 -7.53 15.53
CA ALA A 153 -9.40 -8.91 14.99
C ALA A 153 -10.71 -9.66 15.26
N LEU A 154 -11.25 -9.56 16.48
CA LEU A 154 -12.55 -10.15 16.82
C LEU A 154 -13.71 -9.48 16.06
N SER A 155 -13.63 -8.17 15.82
CA SER A 155 -14.62 -7.45 15.00
C SER A 155 -14.62 -7.97 13.57
N GLN A 156 -13.45 -8.16 12.98
CA GLN A 156 -13.32 -8.74 11.64
C GLN A 156 -13.85 -10.16 11.56
N GLN A 157 -13.53 -11.01 12.54
CA GLN A 157 -14.06 -12.36 12.60
C GLN A 157 -15.60 -12.34 12.63
N LYS A 158 -16.20 -11.54 13.50
CA LYS A 158 -17.66 -11.43 13.60
C LYS A 158 -18.32 -10.82 12.37
N LEU A 159 -17.63 -9.90 11.68
CA LEU A 159 -18.08 -9.37 10.40
C LEU A 159 -18.08 -10.45 9.31
N ASN A 160 -17.04 -11.29 9.25
CA ASN A 160 -17.00 -12.41 8.34
C ASN A 160 -18.14 -13.42 8.65
N GLU A 161 -18.42 -13.70 9.93
CA GLU A 161 -19.57 -14.52 10.35
C GLU A 161 -20.92 -13.88 9.94
N TYR A 162 -21.04 -12.56 10.07
CA TYR A 162 -22.22 -11.81 9.63
C TYR A 162 -22.45 -11.91 8.13
N PHE A 163 -21.42 -11.67 7.30
CA PHE A 163 -21.52 -11.80 5.84
C PHE A 163 -21.76 -13.26 5.43
N SER A 164 -21.11 -14.22 6.09
CA SER A 164 -21.34 -15.64 5.85
C SER A 164 -22.79 -16.04 6.11
N SER A 165 -23.40 -15.54 7.18
CA SER A 165 -24.79 -15.83 7.54
C SER A 165 -25.82 -15.26 6.55
N GLY A 166 -25.43 -14.26 5.78
CA GLY A 166 -26.24 -13.64 4.72
C GLY A 166 -26.19 -14.38 3.38
N LEU A 167 -25.27 -15.33 3.21
CA LEU A 167 -25.16 -16.10 1.97
C LEU A 167 -26.24 -17.19 1.87
N ASN A 168 -26.82 -17.32 0.68
CA ASN A 168 -27.68 -18.47 0.38
C ASN A 168 -26.84 -19.75 0.24
N ALA A 169 -27.38 -20.89 0.57
CA ALA A 169 -26.69 -22.17 0.37
C ALA A 169 -26.45 -22.50 -1.11
N THR A 170 -27.33 -22.00 -1.99
CA THR A 170 -27.25 -22.15 -3.43
C THR A 170 -27.33 -20.79 -4.09
N MET A 171 -26.59 -20.60 -5.19
CA MET A 171 -26.64 -19.40 -6.03
C MET A 171 -26.52 -19.79 -7.49
N GLU A 172 -27.03 -18.94 -8.40
CA GLU A 172 -26.73 -19.06 -9.81
C GLU A 172 -25.23 -18.87 -10.04
N GLN A 173 -24.60 -19.86 -10.66
CA GLN A 173 -23.17 -19.89 -10.97
C GLN A 173 -23.00 -20.28 -12.44
N ALA A 174 -21.92 -19.80 -13.05
CA ALA A 174 -21.48 -20.23 -14.35
C ALA A 174 -20.10 -20.89 -14.27
N HIS A 175 -19.94 -22.03 -14.91
CA HIS A 175 -18.62 -22.62 -15.16
C HIS A 175 -18.12 -22.03 -16.46
N VAL A 176 -17.04 -21.25 -16.37
CA VAL A 176 -16.51 -20.49 -17.49
C VAL A 176 -15.04 -20.76 -17.72
N GLN A 177 -14.68 -20.77 -18.97
CA GLN A 177 -13.29 -20.72 -19.43
C GLN A 177 -13.05 -19.35 -20.07
N VAL A 178 -11.90 -18.74 -19.79
CA VAL A 178 -11.57 -17.39 -20.27
C VAL A 178 -10.18 -17.35 -20.89
N MET A 179 -9.99 -16.43 -21.82
CA MET A 179 -8.71 -16.16 -22.47
C MET A 179 -8.59 -14.68 -22.77
N LEU A 180 -7.42 -14.11 -22.53
CA LEU A 180 -7.07 -12.76 -22.99
C LEU A 180 -6.12 -12.88 -24.18
N VAL A 181 -6.48 -12.30 -25.31
CA VAL A 181 -5.63 -12.26 -26.50
C VAL A 181 -5.27 -10.83 -26.90
N GLU A 182 -4.20 -10.68 -27.67
CA GLU A 182 -3.60 -9.38 -27.93
C GLU A 182 -4.36 -8.49 -28.91
N SER A 183 -5.11 -9.11 -29.87
CA SER A 183 -5.84 -8.39 -30.92
C SER A 183 -7.15 -9.08 -31.27
N GLU A 184 -8.02 -8.34 -31.97
CA GLU A 184 -9.31 -8.86 -32.47
C GLU A 184 -9.12 -9.95 -33.52
N GLU A 185 -8.07 -9.84 -34.32
CA GLU A 185 -7.73 -10.81 -35.35
C GLU A 185 -7.37 -12.16 -34.71
N VAL A 186 -6.54 -12.16 -33.67
CA VAL A 186 -6.22 -13.37 -32.90
C VAL A 186 -7.45 -13.93 -32.21
N ALA A 187 -8.32 -13.07 -31.66
CA ALA A 187 -9.57 -13.52 -31.05
C ALA A 187 -10.47 -14.25 -32.09
N ASN A 188 -10.62 -13.70 -33.28
CA ASN A 188 -11.40 -14.32 -34.35
C ASN A 188 -10.77 -15.64 -34.84
N GLU A 189 -9.44 -15.74 -34.90
CA GLU A 189 -8.75 -16.99 -35.21
C GLU A 189 -9.07 -18.07 -34.16
N VAL A 190 -9.01 -17.72 -32.87
CA VAL A 190 -9.36 -18.65 -31.77
C VAL A 190 -10.81 -19.10 -31.87
N ILE A 191 -11.74 -18.18 -32.09
CA ILE A 191 -13.17 -18.51 -32.29
C ILE A 191 -13.33 -19.53 -33.42
N ALA A 192 -12.72 -19.28 -34.58
CA ALA A 192 -12.80 -20.21 -35.73
C ALA A 192 -12.22 -21.61 -35.38
N LYS A 193 -11.13 -21.67 -34.63
CA LYS A 193 -10.55 -22.94 -34.15
C LYS A 193 -11.49 -23.67 -33.19
N VAL A 194 -12.17 -22.95 -32.28
CA VAL A 194 -13.16 -23.53 -31.36
C VAL A 194 -14.38 -24.05 -32.10
N GLU A 195 -14.91 -23.28 -33.08
CA GLU A 195 -16.05 -23.70 -33.91
C GLU A 195 -15.72 -24.92 -34.76
N ALA A 196 -14.45 -25.07 -35.16
CA ALA A 196 -13.97 -26.28 -35.85
C ALA A 196 -13.78 -27.50 -34.90
N GLY A 197 -14.12 -27.40 -33.63
CA GLY A 197 -14.01 -28.45 -32.62
C GLY A 197 -12.72 -28.47 -31.84
N GLY A 198 -11.93 -27.40 -31.90
CA GLY A 198 -10.71 -27.23 -31.11
C GLY A 198 -10.98 -27.19 -29.60
N ASN A 199 -10.05 -27.70 -28.82
CA ASN A 199 -10.15 -27.67 -27.35
C ASN A 199 -9.77 -26.27 -26.84
N PHE A 200 -10.72 -25.57 -26.19
CA PHE A 200 -10.51 -24.21 -25.69
C PHE A 200 -9.36 -24.13 -24.69
N THR A 201 -9.23 -25.08 -23.76
CA THR A 201 -8.13 -25.11 -22.78
C THR A 201 -6.76 -25.19 -23.44
N ALA A 202 -6.61 -26.03 -24.48
CA ALA A 202 -5.36 -26.09 -25.23
C ALA A 202 -5.06 -24.76 -25.98
N LEU A 203 -6.10 -24.10 -26.49
CA LEU A 203 -5.95 -22.79 -27.13
C LEU A 203 -5.62 -21.69 -26.11
N VAL A 204 -6.07 -21.80 -24.86
CA VAL A 204 -5.62 -20.88 -23.78
C VAL A 204 -4.11 -20.94 -23.61
N GLU A 205 -3.52 -22.15 -23.58
CA GLU A 205 -2.07 -22.33 -23.44
C GLU A 205 -1.30 -21.74 -24.64
N GLU A 206 -1.89 -21.78 -25.85
CA GLU A 206 -1.26 -21.31 -27.10
C GLU A 206 -1.39 -19.80 -27.30
N PHE A 207 -2.55 -19.21 -26.99
CA PHE A 207 -2.92 -17.85 -27.40
C PHE A 207 -3.08 -16.86 -26.24
N SER A 208 -3.28 -17.31 -25.00
CA SER A 208 -3.50 -16.36 -23.91
C SER A 208 -2.24 -15.57 -23.58
N CYS A 209 -2.39 -14.25 -23.54
CA CYS A 209 -1.33 -13.32 -23.17
C CYS A 209 -1.45 -12.76 -21.75
N ASN A 210 -2.20 -13.45 -20.87
CA ASN A 210 -2.28 -13.12 -19.46
C ASN A 210 -2.00 -14.36 -18.62
N SER A 211 -0.90 -14.34 -17.87
CA SER A 211 -0.45 -15.46 -17.02
C SER A 211 -1.12 -15.49 -15.64
N THR A 212 -1.84 -14.44 -15.25
CA THR A 212 -2.41 -14.31 -13.91
C THR A 212 -3.83 -14.88 -13.81
N ILE A 213 -4.52 -15.07 -14.93
CA ILE A 213 -5.88 -15.61 -14.97
C ILE A 213 -5.82 -17.06 -15.45
N GLU A 214 -6.23 -17.98 -14.57
CA GLU A 214 -6.44 -19.37 -14.92
C GLU A 214 -7.46 -19.47 -16.09
N GLY A 215 -7.14 -20.22 -17.12
CA GLY A 215 -8.00 -20.38 -18.29
C GLY A 215 -9.37 -21.00 -17.95
N ASP A 216 -9.44 -21.88 -16.96
CA ASP A 216 -10.67 -22.44 -16.41
C ASP A 216 -10.93 -21.87 -15.03
N LEU A 217 -11.98 -21.06 -14.88
CA LEU A 217 -12.34 -20.43 -13.62
C LEU A 217 -13.18 -21.34 -12.71
N GLY A 218 -13.67 -22.46 -13.23
CA GLY A 218 -14.63 -23.32 -12.52
C GLY A 218 -15.98 -22.62 -12.33
N TRP A 219 -16.76 -23.13 -11.37
CA TRP A 219 -18.04 -22.56 -11.00
C TRP A 219 -17.89 -21.29 -10.20
N ARG A 220 -18.47 -20.18 -10.69
CA ARG A 220 -18.43 -18.88 -10.01
C ARG A 220 -19.74 -18.13 -10.16
N PRO A 221 -20.22 -17.45 -9.11
CA PRO A 221 -21.30 -16.48 -9.21
C PRO A 221 -20.79 -15.20 -9.91
N THR A 222 -21.70 -14.37 -10.38
CA THR A 222 -21.42 -13.10 -11.05
C THR A 222 -20.41 -12.23 -10.29
N GLU A 223 -20.55 -12.19 -8.97
CA GLU A 223 -19.75 -11.32 -8.07
C GLU A 223 -18.28 -11.71 -7.98
N LEU A 224 -17.93 -12.96 -8.27
CA LEU A 224 -16.56 -13.48 -8.23
C LEU A 224 -15.93 -13.64 -9.61
N MET A 225 -16.55 -13.14 -10.66
CA MET A 225 -15.90 -13.06 -11.97
C MET A 225 -14.77 -12.03 -11.95
N PRO A 226 -13.68 -12.24 -12.70
CA PRO A 226 -12.50 -11.36 -12.67
C PRO A 226 -12.79 -9.89 -12.98
N ASN A 227 -13.76 -9.64 -13.84
CA ASN A 227 -14.25 -8.30 -14.17
C ASN A 227 -15.69 -8.33 -14.69
N THR A 228 -16.29 -7.16 -14.83
CA THR A 228 -17.68 -7.02 -15.28
C THR A 228 -17.91 -7.43 -16.73
N LEU A 229 -16.92 -7.35 -17.60
CA LEU A 229 -17.02 -7.77 -19.00
C LEU A 229 -17.17 -9.29 -19.09
N ILE A 230 -16.33 -10.03 -18.36
CA ILE A 230 -16.40 -11.48 -18.25
C ILE A 230 -17.72 -11.91 -17.58
N ALA A 231 -18.11 -11.24 -16.48
CA ALA A 231 -19.36 -11.51 -15.81
C ALA A 231 -20.56 -11.37 -16.73
N ASN A 232 -20.65 -10.26 -17.46
CA ASN A 232 -21.73 -10.00 -18.41
C ASN A 232 -21.77 -11.05 -19.52
N ALA A 233 -20.65 -11.45 -20.07
CA ALA A 233 -20.58 -12.50 -21.08
C ALA A 233 -21.02 -13.85 -20.50
N ALA A 234 -20.47 -14.25 -19.35
CA ALA A 234 -20.75 -15.53 -18.71
C ALA A 234 -22.24 -15.76 -18.40
N PHE A 235 -22.95 -14.70 -18.01
CA PHE A 235 -24.37 -14.80 -17.63
C PHE A 235 -25.37 -14.47 -18.75
N ASN A 236 -24.91 -13.95 -19.89
CA ASN A 236 -25.77 -13.71 -21.07
C ASN A 236 -25.62 -14.76 -22.17
N LEU A 237 -24.51 -15.48 -22.26
CA LEU A 237 -24.30 -16.55 -23.23
C LEU A 237 -25.06 -17.83 -22.81
N THR A 238 -25.42 -18.65 -23.81
CA THR A 238 -25.97 -20.00 -23.58
C THR A 238 -24.82 -20.96 -23.25
N PRO A 239 -25.00 -21.94 -22.32
CA PRO A 239 -24.02 -23.01 -22.13
C PRO A 239 -23.59 -23.67 -23.42
N GLY A 240 -22.29 -23.83 -23.61
CA GLY A 240 -21.65 -24.33 -24.82
C GLY A 240 -21.19 -23.24 -25.79
N GLU A 241 -21.66 -22.01 -25.66
CA GLU A 241 -21.27 -20.90 -26.53
C GLU A 241 -19.96 -20.22 -26.10
N ILE A 242 -19.29 -19.59 -27.07
CA ILE A 242 -18.16 -18.68 -26.90
C ILE A 242 -18.59 -17.26 -27.25
N SER A 243 -18.07 -16.26 -26.54
CA SER A 243 -18.33 -14.85 -26.81
C SER A 243 -17.74 -14.39 -28.12
N GLN A 244 -18.28 -13.32 -28.67
CA GLN A 244 -17.53 -12.46 -29.61
C GLN A 244 -16.35 -11.83 -28.87
N PRO A 245 -15.30 -11.31 -29.58
CA PRO A 245 -14.21 -10.59 -28.98
C PRO A 245 -14.70 -9.41 -28.14
N ILE A 246 -14.28 -9.35 -26.85
CA ILE A 246 -14.69 -8.30 -25.91
C ILE A 246 -13.47 -7.44 -25.58
N TYR A 247 -13.41 -6.24 -26.16
CA TYR A 247 -12.28 -5.33 -25.91
C TYR A 247 -12.28 -4.81 -24.48
N ASP A 248 -11.12 -4.83 -23.85
CA ASP A 248 -10.84 -4.28 -22.51
C ASP A 248 -9.56 -3.44 -22.57
N GLU A 249 -9.70 -2.11 -22.51
CA GLU A 249 -8.57 -1.18 -22.55
C GLU A 249 -7.65 -1.29 -21.32
N THR A 250 -8.16 -1.85 -20.22
CA THR A 250 -7.46 -1.97 -18.94
C THR A 250 -6.81 -3.32 -18.71
N ALA A 251 -7.15 -4.31 -19.56
CA ALA A 251 -6.59 -5.65 -19.44
C ALA A 251 -5.07 -5.63 -19.57
N ILE A 252 -4.38 -6.26 -18.61
CA ILE A 252 -2.92 -6.36 -18.61
C ILE A 252 -2.50 -7.61 -19.36
N LYS A 253 -1.58 -7.43 -20.30
CA LYS A 253 -0.97 -8.51 -21.09
C LYS A 253 0.51 -8.65 -20.75
N ASP A 254 0.98 -9.87 -20.65
CA ASP A 254 2.40 -10.20 -20.45
C ASP A 254 3.14 -10.36 -21.80
N VAL A 255 2.85 -9.43 -22.71
CA VAL A 255 3.45 -9.35 -24.06
C VAL A 255 3.41 -7.93 -24.57
N GLY A 256 4.40 -7.59 -25.40
CA GLY A 256 4.43 -6.37 -26.17
C GLY A 256 5.33 -6.52 -27.39
N TYR A 257 5.27 -5.53 -28.29
CA TYR A 257 6.02 -5.53 -29.54
C TYR A 257 6.84 -4.25 -29.65
N TRP A 258 8.15 -4.40 -29.73
CA TRP A 258 9.05 -3.28 -29.91
C TRP A 258 9.21 -2.93 -31.40
N LEU A 259 9.11 -1.63 -31.70
CA LEU A 259 9.69 -1.04 -32.89
C LEU A 259 10.88 -0.18 -32.47
N ILE A 260 12.05 -0.49 -33.03
CA ILE A 260 13.33 0.10 -32.59
C ILE A 260 14.01 0.76 -33.78
N GLU A 261 14.41 2.03 -33.62
CA GLU A 261 15.27 2.75 -34.54
C GLU A 261 16.53 3.19 -33.79
N VAL A 262 17.68 2.71 -34.20
CA VAL A 262 18.96 3.14 -33.64
C VAL A 262 19.43 4.38 -34.39
N THR A 263 19.59 5.49 -33.66
CA THR A 263 19.96 6.80 -34.26
C THR A 263 21.47 7.06 -34.22
N ASP A 264 22.22 6.42 -33.29
CA ASP A 264 23.68 6.53 -33.20
C ASP A 264 24.28 5.30 -32.51
N LYS A 265 25.54 4.98 -32.81
CA LYS A 265 26.32 3.91 -32.16
C LYS A 265 27.73 4.40 -31.81
N GLN A 266 28.15 4.22 -30.55
CA GLN A 266 29.48 4.55 -30.07
C GLN A 266 30.06 3.40 -29.24
N GLY A 267 30.91 2.58 -29.84
CA GLY A 267 31.43 1.38 -29.22
C GLY A 267 30.31 0.40 -28.88
N GLU A 268 30.20 0.07 -27.58
CA GLU A 268 29.15 -0.83 -27.07
C GLU A 268 27.86 -0.10 -26.66
N ARG A 269 27.72 1.20 -26.96
CA ARG A 269 26.53 1.98 -26.64
C ARG A 269 25.76 2.33 -27.92
N ILE A 270 24.44 2.40 -27.76
CA ILE A 270 23.53 2.87 -28.81
C ILE A 270 22.70 4.03 -28.27
N LYS A 271 22.29 4.91 -29.18
CA LYS A 271 21.20 5.85 -28.98
C LYS A 271 20.04 5.42 -29.84
N ALA A 272 18.82 5.35 -29.27
CA ALA A 272 17.67 4.77 -29.97
C ALA A 272 16.41 5.59 -29.77
N ARG A 273 15.46 5.39 -30.68
CA ARG A 273 14.03 5.70 -30.49
C ARG A 273 13.25 4.41 -30.48
N VAL A 274 12.26 4.30 -29.60
CA VAL A 274 11.49 3.06 -29.42
C VAL A 274 10.00 3.33 -29.31
N MET A 275 9.22 2.37 -29.77
CA MET A 275 7.81 2.22 -29.46
C MET A 275 7.57 0.84 -28.89
N LEU A 276 6.77 0.73 -27.84
CA LEU A 276 6.23 -0.51 -27.32
C LEU A 276 4.74 -0.54 -27.60
N LEU A 277 4.29 -1.50 -28.36
CA LEU A 277 2.95 -1.64 -28.88
C LEU A 277 2.27 -2.89 -28.29
N GLY A 278 0.95 -2.87 -28.20
CA GLY A 278 0.19 -3.88 -27.48
C GLY A 278 -0.06 -5.17 -28.26
N SER A 279 0.11 -5.17 -29.59
CA SER A 279 -0.08 -6.33 -30.44
C SER A 279 0.81 -6.28 -31.67
N GLU A 280 1.01 -7.44 -32.31
CA GLU A 280 1.74 -7.55 -33.58
C GLU A 280 1.04 -6.74 -34.69
N VAL A 281 -0.28 -6.84 -34.79
CA VAL A 281 -1.10 -6.12 -35.74
C VAL A 281 -0.92 -4.61 -35.62
N GLU A 282 -0.93 -4.08 -34.39
CA GLU A 282 -0.67 -2.66 -34.17
C GLU A 282 0.76 -2.28 -34.57
N ALA A 283 1.75 -3.13 -34.23
CA ALA A 283 3.15 -2.90 -34.56
C ALA A 283 3.40 -2.89 -36.07
N ASP A 284 2.80 -3.83 -36.80
CA ASP A 284 2.85 -3.88 -38.24
C ASP A 284 2.20 -2.65 -38.91
N TRP A 285 1.05 -2.24 -38.40
CA TRP A 285 0.37 -1.04 -38.87
C TRP A 285 1.25 0.22 -38.65
N VAL A 286 1.82 0.39 -37.45
CA VAL A 286 2.71 1.53 -37.14
C VAL A 286 3.94 1.50 -38.03
N LYS A 287 4.53 0.32 -38.26
CA LYS A 287 5.67 0.14 -39.16
C LYS A 287 5.34 0.54 -40.59
N ALA A 288 4.16 0.15 -41.08
CA ALA A 288 3.70 0.56 -42.41
C ALA A 288 3.53 2.09 -42.50
N GLN A 289 3.04 2.75 -41.44
CA GLN A 289 2.97 4.22 -41.41
C GLN A 289 4.38 4.85 -41.45
N LEU A 290 5.36 4.28 -40.79
CA LEU A 290 6.75 4.75 -40.86
C LEU A 290 7.33 4.56 -42.27
N ALA A 291 7.10 3.44 -42.89
CA ALA A 291 7.52 3.17 -44.28
C ALA A 291 6.86 4.14 -45.30
N ALA A 292 5.64 4.62 -45.02
CA ALA A 292 4.95 5.65 -45.82
C ALA A 292 5.44 7.08 -45.52
N GLY A 293 6.50 7.26 -44.69
CA GLY A 293 7.08 8.56 -44.37
C GLY A 293 6.51 9.21 -43.11
N GLY A 294 5.79 8.46 -42.28
CA GLY A 294 5.28 8.90 -40.98
C GLY A 294 6.40 9.32 -40.02
N ASN A 295 6.10 10.29 -39.15
CA ASN A 295 7.06 10.77 -38.17
C ASN A 295 7.12 9.83 -36.96
N PHE A 296 8.29 9.24 -36.68
CA PHE A 296 8.49 8.31 -35.58
C PHE A 296 8.06 8.90 -34.22
N SER A 297 8.48 10.12 -33.91
CA SER A 297 8.16 10.76 -32.62
C SER A 297 6.67 11.03 -32.45
N ALA A 298 5.97 11.39 -33.52
CA ALA A 298 4.52 11.58 -33.48
C ALA A 298 3.78 10.24 -33.27
N LEU A 299 4.19 9.19 -33.98
CA LEU A 299 3.63 7.85 -33.81
C LEU A 299 3.93 7.28 -32.41
N ALA A 300 5.14 7.46 -31.90
CA ALA A 300 5.49 7.07 -30.54
C ALA A 300 4.63 7.80 -29.49
N GLY A 301 4.40 9.10 -29.67
CA GLY A 301 3.53 9.89 -28.77
C GLY A 301 2.08 9.40 -28.76
N ASN A 302 1.57 8.92 -29.88
CA ASN A 302 0.18 8.50 -30.02
C ASN A 302 -0.04 7.03 -29.60
N TYR A 303 0.85 6.12 -29.98
CA TYR A 303 0.61 4.68 -29.91
C TYR A 303 1.51 3.95 -28.90
N SER A 304 2.68 4.47 -28.57
CA SER A 304 3.59 3.76 -27.67
C SER A 304 3.07 3.68 -26.24
N GLN A 305 3.19 2.51 -25.66
CA GLN A 305 2.95 2.27 -24.22
C GLN A 305 4.22 2.43 -23.37
N HIS A 306 5.40 2.60 -23.99
CA HIS A 306 6.63 2.84 -23.24
C HIS A 306 6.67 4.27 -22.66
N LYS A 307 7.28 4.43 -21.48
CA LYS A 307 7.42 5.74 -20.78
C LYS A 307 8.09 6.84 -21.61
N SER A 308 8.92 6.48 -22.61
CA SER A 308 9.56 7.45 -23.51
C SER A 308 8.61 8.10 -24.51
N LYS A 309 7.34 7.69 -24.58
CA LYS A 309 6.35 8.29 -25.51
C LYS A 309 6.25 9.81 -25.39
N THR A 310 6.37 10.34 -24.16
CA THR A 310 6.33 11.79 -23.91
C THR A 310 7.54 12.55 -24.48
N LYS A 311 8.59 11.82 -24.88
CA LYS A 311 9.79 12.34 -25.55
C LYS A 311 9.89 11.84 -27.00
N GLY A 312 8.76 11.44 -27.61
CA GLY A 312 8.71 10.90 -28.97
C GLY A 312 9.47 9.59 -29.15
N GLY A 313 9.56 8.78 -28.09
CA GLY A 313 10.28 7.51 -28.09
C GLY A 313 11.77 7.60 -27.81
N GLU A 314 12.35 8.80 -27.70
CA GLU A 314 13.80 8.97 -27.52
C GLU A 314 14.30 8.36 -26.21
N LEU A 315 15.42 7.63 -26.32
CA LEU A 315 16.20 7.08 -25.21
C LEU A 315 17.61 7.67 -25.25
N ASP A 316 18.20 7.86 -24.06
CA ASP A 316 19.60 8.23 -23.93
C ASP A 316 20.51 7.06 -24.33
N TRP A 317 21.83 7.24 -24.21
CA TRP A 317 22.81 6.20 -24.50
C TRP A 317 22.59 4.95 -23.64
N LEU A 318 22.31 3.82 -24.31
CA LEU A 318 22.05 2.52 -23.71
C LEU A 318 23.24 1.59 -23.88
N LYS A 319 23.42 0.70 -22.89
CA LYS A 319 24.21 -0.52 -22.97
C LYS A 319 23.29 -1.72 -22.98
N ARG A 320 23.83 -2.89 -23.35
CA ARG A 320 23.08 -4.15 -23.19
C ARG A 320 22.66 -4.34 -21.74
N GLY A 321 21.43 -4.76 -21.53
CA GLY A 321 20.79 -4.97 -20.24
C GLY A 321 20.06 -3.75 -19.66
N ASP A 322 20.28 -2.54 -20.15
CA ASP A 322 19.67 -1.31 -19.59
C ASP A 322 18.14 -1.30 -19.74
N MET A 323 17.60 -1.98 -20.74
CA MET A 323 16.15 -2.10 -20.96
C MET A 323 15.52 -3.30 -20.23
N GLY A 324 16.34 -4.21 -19.67
CA GLY A 324 15.84 -5.40 -18.99
C GLY A 324 15.20 -6.44 -19.92
N SER A 325 15.34 -6.28 -21.25
CA SER A 325 14.74 -7.14 -22.27
C SER A 325 15.82 -7.74 -23.18
N ASN A 326 15.91 -9.05 -23.19
CA ASN A 326 16.80 -9.76 -24.08
C ASN A 326 16.33 -9.67 -25.56
N ALA A 327 15.03 -9.64 -25.79
CA ALA A 327 14.45 -9.48 -27.14
C ALA A 327 14.83 -8.13 -27.73
N PHE A 328 14.69 -7.05 -26.93
CA PHE A 328 15.13 -5.72 -27.30
C PHE A 328 16.62 -5.69 -27.64
N ASP A 329 17.47 -6.19 -26.76
CA ASP A 329 18.94 -6.17 -26.91
C ASP A 329 19.40 -6.95 -28.15
N ALA A 330 18.75 -8.07 -28.44
CA ALA A 330 19.09 -8.90 -29.60
C ALA A 330 18.95 -8.13 -30.93
N ILE A 331 18.02 -7.20 -31.02
CA ILE A 331 17.76 -6.42 -32.22
C ILE A 331 18.48 -5.07 -32.16
N ALA A 332 18.30 -4.31 -31.09
CA ALA A 332 18.79 -2.92 -30.98
C ALA A 332 20.30 -2.80 -31.20
N PHE A 333 21.08 -3.73 -30.71
CA PHE A 333 22.54 -3.71 -30.85
C PHE A 333 23.07 -4.27 -32.19
N ASN A 334 22.20 -4.89 -32.99
CA ASN A 334 22.56 -5.50 -34.27
C ASN A 334 22.01 -4.75 -35.50
N ILE A 335 20.89 -4.01 -35.34
CA ILE A 335 20.25 -3.28 -36.44
C ILE A 335 21.15 -2.14 -36.95
N THR A 336 21.05 -1.81 -38.24
CA THR A 336 21.76 -0.69 -38.85
C THR A 336 21.28 0.65 -38.32
N VAL A 337 22.18 1.65 -38.21
CA VAL A 337 21.79 3.00 -37.78
C VAL A 337 20.82 3.62 -38.80
N ASN A 338 19.75 4.27 -38.30
CA ASN A 338 18.64 4.86 -39.04
C ASN A 338 17.73 3.85 -39.78
N GLU A 339 17.78 2.58 -39.40
CA GLU A 339 16.86 1.55 -39.85
C GLU A 339 15.86 1.27 -38.71
N VAL A 340 14.59 1.05 -39.07
CA VAL A 340 13.52 0.64 -38.13
C VAL A 340 13.41 -0.87 -38.19
N SER A 341 13.36 -1.51 -37.01
CA SER A 341 13.26 -2.97 -36.89
C SER A 341 11.93 -3.51 -37.45
N GLU A 342 11.88 -4.82 -37.73
CA GLU A 342 10.64 -5.56 -37.68
C GLU A 342 10.03 -5.48 -36.28
N PRO A 343 8.71 -5.73 -36.09
CA PRO A 343 8.11 -5.90 -34.77
C PRO A 343 8.85 -7.01 -33.98
N VAL A 344 9.31 -6.68 -32.79
CA VAL A 344 10.05 -7.60 -31.93
C VAL A 344 9.17 -7.99 -30.76
N LYS A 345 8.62 -9.21 -30.79
CA LYS A 345 7.83 -9.76 -29.69
C LYS A 345 8.67 -9.86 -28.42
N ASP A 346 8.11 -9.45 -27.30
CA ASP A 346 8.74 -9.49 -25.99
C ASP A 346 7.72 -9.90 -24.93
N GLU A 347 7.92 -11.09 -24.36
CA GLU A 347 7.09 -11.66 -23.30
C GLU A 347 7.60 -11.30 -21.88
N SER A 348 8.65 -10.48 -21.79
CA SER A 348 9.17 -9.97 -20.52
C SER A 348 8.62 -8.58 -20.15
N VAL A 349 7.79 -8.00 -21.00
CA VAL A 349 7.17 -6.67 -20.80
C VAL A 349 5.67 -6.79 -20.63
N GLN A 350 5.09 -5.82 -19.96
CA GLN A 350 3.64 -5.70 -19.85
C GLN A 350 3.11 -4.57 -20.72
N THR A 351 1.96 -4.82 -21.34
CA THR A 351 1.19 -3.83 -22.08
C THR A 351 -0.28 -3.89 -21.64
N THR A 352 -1.07 -2.89 -22.00
CA THR A 352 -2.49 -2.84 -21.69
C THR A 352 -3.35 -2.91 -22.97
N GLY A 353 -4.63 -3.20 -22.76
CA GLY A 353 -5.60 -3.36 -23.84
C GLY A 353 -5.50 -4.74 -24.51
N GLY A 354 -6.63 -5.40 -24.64
CA GLY A 354 -6.71 -6.73 -25.24
C GLY A 354 -8.16 -7.17 -25.40
N TYR A 355 -8.35 -8.40 -25.83
CA TYR A 355 -9.67 -8.94 -26.12
C TYR A 355 -9.92 -10.20 -25.29
N TRP A 356 -10.97 -10.16 -24.48
CA TRP A 356 -11.44 -11.35 -23.76
C TRP A 356 -12.27 -12.24 -24.68
N LEU A 357 -12.02 -13.54 -24.58
CA LEU A 357 -12.90 -14.59 -25.03
C LEU A 357 -13.40 -15.35 -23.81
N VAL A 358 -14.72 -15.51 -23.73
CA VAL A 358 -15.41 -16.18 -22.63
C VAL A 358 -16.22 -17.35 -23.20
N LYS A 359 -15.92 -18.56 -22.73
CA LYS A 359 -16.70 -19.75 -23.09
C LYS A 359 -17.46 -20.23 -21.86
N VAL A 360 -18.77 -20.30 -21.98
CA VAL A 360 -19.63 -20.87 -20.92
C VAL A 360 -19.68 -22.38 -21.11
N VAL A 361 -19.22 -23.12 -20.11
CA VAL A 361 -19.29 -24.58 -20.11
C VAL A 361 -20.66 -25.02 -19.64
N ASP A 362 -21.13 -24.46 -18.53
CA ASP A 362 -22.47 -24.73 -17.97
C ASP A 362 -22.90 -23.57 -17.05
N ARG A 363 -24.20 -23.48 -16.72
CA ARG A 363 -24.76 -22.46 -15.83
C ARG A 363 -26.02 -22.99 -15.13
N GLY A 364 -26.12 -22.71 -13.84
CA GLY A 364 -27.30 -23.07 -13.05
C GLY A 364 -27.15 -22.76 -11.56
N ASP A 365 -28.17 -23.11 -10.80
CA ASP A 365 -28.12 -23.00 -9.34
C ASP A 365 -27.29 -24.15 -8.76
N HIS A 366 -26.19 -23.79 -8.10
CA HIS A 366 -25.30 -24.74 -7.47
C HIS A 366 -25.06 -24.40 -6.00
N GLU A 367 -24.82 -25.42 -5.18
CA GLU A 367 -24.34 -25.24 -3.82
C GLU A 367 -22.99 -24.51 -3.85
N LEU A 368 -22.79 -23.59 -2.91
CA LEU A 368 -21.53 -22.87 -2.78
C LEU A 368 -20.44 -23.79 -2.24
N GLU A 369 -19.43 -24.09 -3.05
CA GLU A 369 -18.20 -24.69 -2.57
C GLU A 369 -17.51 -23.77 -1.56
N GLU A 370 -16.75 -24.33 -0.60
CA GLU A 370 -16.13 -23.56 0.48
C GLU A 370 -15.24 -22.42 -0.04
N LYS A 371 -14.42 -22.66 -1.08
CA LYS A 371 -13.59 -21.63 -1.70
C LYS A 371 -14.40 -20.48 -2.31
N VAL A 372 -15.55 -20.77 -2.92
CA VAL A 372 -16.45 -19.76 -3.50
C VAL A 372 -17.12 -18.96 -2.37
N LYS A 373 -17.53 -19.65 -1.31
CA LYS A 373 -18.13 -19.02 -0.13
C LYS A 373 -17.15 -18.08 0.57
N GLU A 374 -15.90 -18.52 0.80
CA GLU A 374 -14.83 -17.67 1.33
C GLU A 374 -14.62 -16.42 0.46
N GLY A 375 -14.52 -16.59 -0.87
CA GLY A 375 -14.36 -15.47 -1.81
C GLY A 375 -15.53 -14.49 -1.76
N LEU A 376 -16.77 -14.95 -1.59
CA LEU A 376 -17.95 -14.08 -1.42
C LEU A 376 -17.90 -13.32 -0.09
N ILE A 377 -17.52 -13.99 0.99
CA ILE A 377 -17.36 -13.34 2.31
C ILE A 377 -16.31 -12.24 2.23
N ASP A 378 -15.14 -12.53 1.66
CA ASP A 378 -14.05 -11.58 1.52
C ASP A 378 -14.47 -10.38 0.63
N LYS A 379 -15.18 -10.66 -0.46
CA LYS A 379 -15.68 -9.60 -1.33
C LYS A 379 -16.71 -8.72 -0.63
N HIS A 380 -17.72 -9.30 0.00
CA HIS A 380 -18.76 -8.54 0.72
C HIS A 380 -18.15 -7.72 1.87
N PHE A 381 -17.18 -8.30 2.58
CA PHE A 381 -16.43 -7.58 3.61
C PHE A 381 -15.65 -6.41 3.00
N SER A 382 -14.89 -6.64 1.93
CA SER A 382 -14.05 -5.61 1.31
C SER A 382 -14.90 -4.48 0.72
N ASP A 383 -15.96 -4.80 -0.01
CA ASP A 383 -16.88 -3.82 -0.60
C ASP A 383 -17.54 -2.96 0.51
N TRP A 384 -18.03 -3.60 1.56
CA TRP A 384 -18.61 -2.91 2.71
C TRP A 384 -17.58 -2.04 3.44
N PHE A 385 -16.36 -2.54 3.65
CA PHE A 385 -15.33 -1.80 4.38
C PHE A 385 -14.84 -0.60 3.57
N GLU A 386 -14.68 -0.75 2.25
CA GLU A 386 -14.34 0.36 1.35
C GLU A 386 -15.42 1.44 1.36
N GLU A 387 -16.69 1.07 1.28
CA GLU A 387 -17.80 2.02 1.36
C GLU A 387 -17.84 2.70 2.74
N TRP A 388 -17.67 1.93 3.81
CA TRP A 388 -17.65 2.45 5.18
C TRP A 388 -16.52 3.46 5.38
N THR A 389 -15.31 3.14 4.95
CA THR A 389 -14.12 4.01 5.08
C THR A 389 -14.28 5.30 4.29
N LYS A 390 -14.78 5.25 3.05
CA LYS A 390 -15.08 6.43 2.24
C LYS A 390 -16.00 7.42 2.96
N THR A 391 -16.99 6.93 3.71
CA THR A 391 -17.89 7.80 4.48
C THR A 391 -17.20 8.49 5.65
N LYS A 392 -16.02 8.04 6.07
CA LYS A 392 -15.27 8.51 7.25
C LYS A 392 -13.98 9.25 6.90
N GLU A 393 -13.57 9.29 5.65
CA GLU A 393 -12.32 9.90 5.21
C GLU A 393 -12.14 11.34 5.72
N SER A 394 -13.19 12.14 5.67
CA SER A 394 -13.17 13.54 6.15
C SER A 394 -13.03 13.69 7.68
N THR A 395 -13.11 12.60 8.44
CA THR A 395 -13.03 12.58 9.91
C THR A 395 -11.74 11.96 10.44
N ILE A 396 -10.81 11.61 9.51
CA ILE A 396 -9.50 11.06 9.82
C ILE A 396 -8.48 12.19 9.75
N GLU A 397 -7.75 12.39 10.85
CA GLU A 397 -6.62 13.31 10.92
C GLU A 397 -5.34 12.49 11.14
N ASN A 398 -4.41 12.54 10.19
CA ASN A 398 -3.09 11.92 10.33
C ASN A 398 -2.02 13.01 10.33
N HIS A 399 -1.31 13.15 11.45
CA HIS A 399 -0.28 14.16 11.68
C HIS A 399 1.13 13.53 11.76
N LEU A 400 1.26 12.26 11.34
CA LEU A 400 2.56 11.61 11.21
C LEU A 400 3.29 12.17 9.98
N ASP A 401 4.52 12.57 10.22
CA ASP A 401 5.47 12.96 9.19
C ASP A 401 6.73 12.08 9.29
N GLU A 402 7.61 12.18 8.31
CA GLU A 402 8.87 11.43 8.27
C GLU A 402 9.73 11.60 9.53
N ALA A 403 9.73 12.79 10.14
CA ALA A 403 10.49 13.05 11.35
C ALA A 403 9.91 12.27 12.55
N LYS A 404 8.59 12.21 12.67
CA LYS A 404 7.89 11.45 13.70
C LYS A 404 8.03 9.95 13.50
N LYS A 405 7.92 9.46 12.26
CA LYS A 405 8.15 8.06 11.91
C LYS A 405 9.58 7.63 12.25
N THR A 406 10.58 8.40 11.83
CA THR A 406 11.99 8.16 12.18
C THR A 406 12.20 8.17 13.70
N TRP A 407 11.57 9.12 14.41
CA TRP A 407 11.64 9.16 15.87
C TRP A 407 11.05 7.89 16.51
N ALA A 408 9.90 7.41 16.01
CA ALA A 408 9.26 6.18 16.48
C ALA A 408 10.14 4.95 16.25
N VAL A 409 10.72 4.80 15.04
CA VAL A 409 11.68 3.72 14.73
C VAL A 409 12.82 3.69 15.75
N ASN A 410 13.45 4.86 16.00
CA ASN A 410 14.53 4.95 16.97
C ASN A 410 14.08 4.53 18.37
N LYS A 411 12.88 4.95 18.81
CA LYS A 411 12.35 4.58 20.15
C LYS A 411 12.05 3.11 20.30
N VAL A 412 11.54 2.47 19.26
CA VAL A 412 11.27 1.02 19.27
C VAL A 412 12.58 0.22 19.27
N LEU A 413 13.58 0.67 18.52
CA LEU A 413 14.88 0.00 18.45
C LEU A 413 15.76 0.25 19.67
N GLU A 414 15.66 1.40 20.36
CA GLU A 414 16.35 1.68 21.65
C GLU A 414 15.91 0.72 22.77
N GLY A 415 14.73 0.13 22.68
CA GLY A 415 14.17 -0.79 23.67
C GLY A 415 14.50 -2.27 23.44
N ARG A 416 15.30 -2.61 22.41
CA ARG A 416 15.60 -3.98 21.98
C ARG A 416 17.07 -4.39 22.12
#